data_601602eeee6358b4ed838ded6d3831a8
#
_entry.id   601602eeee6358b4ed838ded6d3831a8
#
_cell.length_a   1.000
_cell.length_b   1.000
_cell.length_c   1.000
_cell.angle_alpha   90.00
_cell.angle_beta   90.00
_cell.angle_gamma   90.00
#
_symmetry.space_group_name_H-M   'P 1'
#
loop_
_entity.id
_entity.type
_entity.pdbx_description
1 polymer ?
#
loop_
_entity_poly.entity_id
_entity_poly.type
_entity_poly.pdbx_seq_one_letter_code
_entity_poly.pdbx_strand_id
1 'polypeptide(L)'
;TSVDVRQVQMKDFDLWLSHAEPVKAFLKDKDYSDETLTALFKDHTIAVLAICNMVTDLDNEAMMQQAKESQTKFLNILKTVLTVNESYFKPKPEKPKMGQKKEVVSDSTWFDSFQFLVSAGHHHQDIMNMTYGAYERYLKAATKDYRSKLQYLTVAIRSAHHADANDFKKFMDELKP
;
A
#
# COMPACT_ATOMS: atom_id res chain seq x y z
N THR A 1 -2.82 12.11 -28.37
CA THR A 1 -3.45 10.92 -27.83
C THR A 1 -3.30 10.98 -26.33
N SER A 2 -4.40 10.88 -25.58
CA SER A 2 -4.37 10.76 -24.12
C SER A 2 -3.93 9.33 -23.78
N VAL A 3 -3.17 9.18 -22.69
CA VAL A 3 -2.72 7.90 -22.15
C VAL A 3 -3.48 7.66 -20.86
N ASP A 4 -4.16 6.54 -20.77
CA ASP A 4 -4.85 6.14 -19.55
C ASP A 4 -3.85 5.52 -18.55
N VAL A 5 -3.83 6.05 -17.32
CA VAL A 5 -2.95 5.58 -16.25
C VAL A 5 -3.79 5.11 -15.08
N ARG A 6 -3.58 3.88 -14.62
CA ARG A 6 -4.31 3.25 -13.50
C ARG A 6 -3.38 2.90 -12.34
N GLN A 7 -3.95 2.69 -11.17
CA GLN A 7 -3.22 2.06 -10.08
C GLN A 7 -3.04 0.57 -10.35
N VAL A 8 -1.90 0.02 -9.91
CA VAL A 8 -1.65 -1.42 -9.95
C VAL A 8 -2.70 -2.15 -9.10
N GLN A 9 -3.22 -3.26 -9.63
CA GLN A 9 -4.13 -4.17 -8.92
C GLN A 9 -3.34 -5.27 -8.21
N MET A 10 -3.91 -5.77 -7.10
CA MET A 10 -3.23 -6.81 -6.29
C MET A 10 -2.96 -8.10 -7.06
N LYS A 11 -3.79 -8.44 -8.05
CA LYS A 11 -3.56 -9.61 -8.92
C LYS A 11 -2.27 -9.51 -9.74
N ASP A 12 -1.84 -8.29 -10.07
CA ASP A 12 -0.64 -8.01 -10.87
C ASP A 12 0.54 -7.56 -9.99
N PHE A 13 0.29 -7.40 -8.67
CA PHE A 13 1.21 -6.73 -7.76
C PHE A 13 2.55 -7.46 -7.60
N ASP A 14 2.55 -8.78 -7.54
CA ASP A 14 3.77 -9.56 -7.33
C ASP A 14 4.75 -9.38 -8.49
N LEU A 15 4.24 -9.48 -9.73
CA LEU A 15 5.04 -9.23 -10.92
C LEU A 15 5.49 -7.78 -11.00
N TRP A 16 4.56 -6.84 -10.74
CA TRP A 16 4.83 -5.41 -10.76
C TRP A 16 5.90 -5.02 -9.72
N LEU A 17 5.83 -5.61 -8.52
CA LEU A 17 6.75 -5.35 -7.41
C LEU A 17 8.21 -5.60 -7.79
N SER A 18 8.50 -6.68 -8.49
CA SER A 18 9.86 -7.02 -8.92
C SER A 18 10.52 -5.93 -9.77
N HIS A 19 9.71 -5.19 -10.54
CA HIS A 19 10.17 -4.05 -11.34
C HIS A 19 10.07 -2.72 -10.60
N ALA A 20 9.13 -2.59 -9.68
CA ALA A 20 8.90 -1.35 -8.94
C ALA A 20 9.92 -1.12 -7.81
N GLU A 21 10.45 -2.18 -7.20
CA GLU A 21 11.43 -2.07 -6.12
C GLU A 21 12.70 -1.28 -6.49
N PRO A 22 13.40 -1.57 -7.61
CA PRO A 22 14.57 -0.78 -8.01
C PRO A 22 14.22 0.67 -8.32
N VAL A 23 13.04 0.93 -8.88
CA VAL A 23 12.54 2.29 -9.14
C VAL A 23 12.30 3.03 -7.81
N LYS A 24 11.66 2.39 -6.84
CA LYS A 24 11.42 2.94 -5.50
C LYS A 24 12.73 3.21 -4.76
N ALA A 25 13.68 2.30 -4.83
CA ALA A 25 15.00 2.47 -4.22
C ALA A 25 15.75 3.67 -4.82
N PHE A 26 15.70 3.84 -6.15
CA PHE A 26 16.30 4.99 -6.83
C PHE A 26 15.63 6.31 -6.43
N LEU A 27 14.30 6.34 -6.29
CA LEU A 27 13.50 7.54 -5.96
C LEU A 27 13.49 7.90 -4.47
N LYS A 28 14.12 7.09 -3.62
CA LYS A 28 14.19 7.36 -2.18
C LYS A 28 14.78 8.75 -1.95
N ASP A 29 14.06 9.57 -1.20
CA ASP A 29 14.44 10.95 -0.84
C ASP A 29 14.63 11.90 -2.04
N LYS A 30 14.17 11.53 -3.24
CA LYS A 30 14.21 12.37 -4.45
C LYS A 30 12.80 12.87 -4.83
N ASP A 31 12.75 13.99 -5.53
CA ASP A 31 11.54 14.50 -6.15
C ASP A 31 11.32 13.88 -7.56
N TYR A 32 10.19 14.23 -8.18
CA TYR A 32 9.87 13.81 -9.55
C TYR A 32 10.21 14.94 -10.56
N SER A 33 11.41 15.54 -10.43
CA SER A 33 11.90 16.50 -11.41
C SER A 33 12.29 15.81 -12.72
N ASP A 34 12.33 16.56 -13.81
CA ASP A 34 12.67 16.01 -15.13
C ASP A 34 14.09 15.44 -15.16
N GLU A 35 15.02 16.03 -14.40
CA GLU A 35 16.38 15.54 -14.23
C GLU A 35 16.39 14.18 -13.52
N THR A 36 15.65 14.06 -12.41
CA THR A 36 15.55 12.80 -11.65
C THR A 36 14.90 11.70 -12.49
N LEU A 37 13.83 12.02 -13.21
CA LEU A 37 13.12 11.04 -14.05
C LEU A 37 13.94 10.62 -15.27
N THR A 38 14.73 11.53 -15.85
CA THR A 38 15.66 11.22 -16.93
C THR A 38 16.76 10.28 -16.46
N ALA A 39 17.36 10.54 -15.30
CA ALA A 39 18.36 9.66 -14.70
C ALA A 39 17.75 8.30 -14.35
N LEU A 40 16.55 8.25 -13.75
CA LEU A 40 15.83 7.02 -13.47
C LEU A 40 15.62 6.18 -14.73
N PHE A 41 15.16 6.80 -15.82
CA PHE A 41 14.94 6.08 -17.07
C PHE A 41 16.24 5.54 -17.65
N LYS A 42 17.33 6.31 -17.60
CA LYS A 42 18.65 5.90 -18.07
C LYS A 42 19.19 4.69 -17.31
N ASP A 43 19.07 4.71 -15.98
CA ASP A 43 19.68 3.69 -15.11
C ASP A 43 18.81 2.44 -14.95
N HIS A 44 17.47 2.58 -15.11
CA HIS A 44 16.48 1.54 -14.86
C HIS A 44 15.47 1.39 -16.02
N THR A 45 15.90 1.52 -17.27
CA THR A 45 15.03 1.50 -18.47
C THR A 45 14.03 0.34 -18.46
N ILE A 46 14.51 -0.89 -18.25
CA ILE A 46 13.66 -2.10 -18.29
C ILE A 46 12.59 -2.04 -17.20
N ALA A 47 12.97 -1.67 -15.98
CA ALA A 47 12.05 -1.57 -14.85
C ALA A 47 10.99 -0.49 -15.08
N VAL A 48 11.40 0.68 -15.58
CA VAL A 48 10.49 1.80 -15.91
C VAL A 48 9.49 1.39 -16.98
N LEU A 49 9.95 0.77 -18.07
CA LEU A 49 9.07 0.30 -19.15
C LEU A 49 8.07 -0.75 -18.63
N ALA A 50 8.54 -1.70 -17.82
CA ALA A 50 7.69 -2.75 -17.26
C ALA A 50 6.60 -2.19 -16.35
N ILE A 51 6.94 -1.29 -15.41
CA ILE A 51 5.92 -0.68 -14.52
C ILE A 51 4.93 0.18 -15.29
N CYS A 52 5.37 0.89 -16.34
CA CYS A 52 4.48 1.70 -17.16
C CYS A 52 3.54 0.84 -18.01
N ASN A 53 4.05 -0.21 -18.66
CA ASN A 53 3.25 -1.12 -19.48
C ASN A 53 2.10 -1.77 -18.67
N MET A 54 2.36 -2.17 -17.43
CA MET A 54 1.36 -2.84 -16.59
C MET A 54 0.22 -1.93 -16.12
N VAL A 55 0.41 -0.62 -16.11
CA VAL A 55 -0.56 0.35 -15.55
C VAL A 55 -1.00 1.42 -16.55
N THR A 56 -0.60 1.30 -17.81
CA THR A 56 -1.06 2.16 -18.92
C THR A 56 -1.68 1.31 -20.04
N ASP A 57 -2.25 1.98 -21.03
CA ASP A 57 -2.72 1.41 -22.29
C ASP A 57 -1.62 1.33 -23.36
N LEU A 58 -0.37 1.67 -23.03
CA LEU A 58 0.78 1.64 -23.94
C LEU A 58 1.62 0.38 -23.71
N ASP A 59 2.00 -0.28 -24.80
CA ASP A 59 3.01 -1.33 -24.77
C ASP A 59 4.44 -0.77 -24.73
N ASN A 60 5.44 -1.64 -24.59
CA ASN A 60 6.84 -1.24 -24.50
C ASN A 60 7.34 -0.52 -25.77
N GLU A 61 6.85 -0.91 -26.96
CA GLU A 61 7.22 -0.28 -28.23
C GLU A 61 6.66 1.12 -28.32
N ALA A 62 5.39 1.32 -28.03
CA ALA A 62 4.75 2.62 -28.01
C ALA A 62 5.38 3.54 -26.96
N MET A 63 5.74 3.01 -25.78
CA MET A 63 6.42 3.75 -24.74
C MET A 63 7.82 4.21 -25.18
N MET A 64 8.60 3.33 -25.81
CA MET A 64 9.91 3.66 -26.36
C MET A 64 9.81 4.65 -27.53
N GLN A 65 8.77 4.55 -28.36
CA GLN A 65 8.50 5.51 -29.42
C GLN A 65 8.20 6.90 -28.85
N GLN A 66 7.36 6.99 -27.79
CA GLN A 66 7.11 8.25 -27.10
C GLN A 66 8.40 8.87 -26.53
N ALA A 67 9.27 8.05 -25.94
CA ALA A 67 10.56 8.54 -25.41
C ALA A 67 11.48 9.11 -26.50
N LYS A 68 11.46 8.52 -27.70
CA LYS A 68 12.24 9.00 -28.86
C LYS A 68 11.64 10.25 -29.49
N GLU A 69 10.32 10.32 -29.63
CA GLU A 69 9.62 11.42 -30.31
C GLU A 69 9.54 12.68 -29.43
N SER A 70 9.32 12.51 -28.13
CA SER A 70 9.17 13.62 -27.19
C SER A 70 9.51 13.20 -25.77
N GLN A 71 10.72 13.48 -25.35
CA GLN A 71 11.17 13.24 -23.97
C GLN A 71 10.21 13.86 -22.94
N THR A 72 9.73 15.08 -23.17
CA THR A 72 8.80 15.75 -22.26
C THR A 72 7.48 14.98 -22.09
N LYS A 73 6.90 14.46 -23.18
CA LYS A 73 5.68 13.66 -23.11
C LYS A 73 5.91 12.38 -22.33
N PHE A 74 7.00 11.68 -22.61
CA PHE A 74 7.38 10.47 -21.92
C PHE A 74 7.57 10.72 -20.42
N LEU A 75 8.31 11.78 -20.02
CA LEU A 75 8.52 12.11 -18.61
C LEU A 75 7.20 12.46 -17.90
N ASN A 76 6.27 13.12 -18.58
CA ASN A 76 4.92 13.37 -18.03
C ASN A 76 4.12 12.08 -17.80
N ILE A 77 4.20 11.12 -18.73
CA ILE A 77 3.56 9.80 -18.54
C ILE A 77 4.19 9.10 -17.32
N LEU A 78 5.52 9.03 -17.27
CA LEU A 78 6.23 8.41 -16.15
C LEU A 78 5.88 9.08 -14.82
N LYS A 79 5.89 10.40 -14.77
CA LYS A 79 5.48 11.17 -13.58
C LYS A 79 4.06 10.86 -13.16
N THR A 80 3.14 10.73 -14.12
CA THR A 80 1.75 10.37 -13.85
C THR A 80 1.64 8.95 -13.28
N VAL A 81 2.35 7.97 -13.86
CA VAL A 81 2.42 6.58 -13.35
C VAL A 81 2.89 6.55 -11.90
N LEU A 82 3.99 7.27 -11.58
CA LEU A 82 4.53 7.34 -10.22
C LEU A 82 3.56 8.03 -9.25
N THR A 83 2.88 9.10 -9.69
CA THR A 83 1.94 9.86 -8.87
C THR A 83 0.65 9.07 -8.59
N VAL A 84 0.09 8.40 -9.61
CA VAL A 84 -1.11 7.56 -9.46
C VAL A 84 -0.85 6.37 -8.54
N ASN A 85 0.41 5.86 -8.52
CA ASN A 85 0.86 4.78 -7.66
C ASN A 85 1.68 5.26 -6.44
N GLU A 86 1.52 6.51 -6.00
CA GLU A 86 2.30 7.11 -4.91
C GLU A 86 2.18 6.37 -3.56
N SER A 87 1.06 5.68 -3.32
CA SER A 87 0.88 4.85 -2.13
C SER A 87 2.01 3.83 -1.96
N TYR A 88 2.56 3.34 -3.07
CA TYR A 88 3.72 2.46 -3.06
C TYR A 88 5.06 3.21 -3.07
N PHE A 89 5.22 4.19 -3.98
CA PHE A 89 6.51 4.87 -4.17
C PHE A 89 6.85 5.87 -3.07
N LYS A 90 5.84 6.57 -2.50
CA LYS A 90 5.98 7.56 -1.43
C LYS A 90 4.94 7.31 -0.34
N PRO A 91 5.01 6.19 0.38
CA PRO A 91 4.09 5.94 1.47
C PRO A 91 4.16 7.07 2.49
N LYS A 92 3.00 7.61 2.87
CA LYS A 92 2.94 8.66 3.90
C LYS A 92 3.49 8.10 5.21
N PRO A 93 4.50 8.75 5.82
CA PRO A 93 5.03 8.29 7.10
C PRO A 93 3.89 8.26 8.13
N GLU A 94 3.70 7.13 8.78
CA GLU A 94 2.81 7.07 9.92
C GLU A 94 3.40 7.94 11.03
N LYS A 95 2.57 8.86 11.57
CA LYS A 95 3.01 9.68 12.72
C LYS A 95 3.42 8.72 13.84
N PRO A 96 4.65 8.83 14.39
CA PRO A 96 5.07 7.98 15.48
C PRO A 96 4.12 8.21 16.64
N LYS A 97 3.39 7.18 17.05
CA LYS A 97 2.59 7.22 18.26
C LYS A 97 3.57 7.15 19.43
N MET A 98 3.54 8.17 20.27
CA MET A 98 4.38 8.25 21.47
C MET A 98 4.21 6.97 22.31
N GLY A 99 5.30 6.22 22.51
CA GLY A 99 5.32 5.01 23.33
C GLY A 99 5.27 3.67 22.58
N GLN A 100 5.20 3.63 21.24
CA GLN A 100 5.39 2.38 20.50
C GLN A 100 6.88 2.03 20.42
N LYS A 101 7.26 0.87 21.02
CA LYS A 101 8.53 0.22 20.69
C LYS A 101 8.58 0.06 19.17
N LYS A 102 9.75 0.32 18.54
CA LYS A 102 9.99 -0.01 17.12
C LYS A 102 9.44 -1.40 16.89
N GLU A 103 8.45 -1.53 15.99
CA GLU A 103 8.00 -2.85 15.56
C GLU A 103 9.26 -3.59 15.09
N VAL A 104 9.47 -4.76 15.67
CA VAL A 104 10.44 -5.71 15.14
C VAL A 104 10.02 -5.88 13.69
N VAL A 105 10.93 -5.57 12.76
CA VAL A 105 10.73 -5.87 11.34
C VAL A 105 10.53 -7.36 11.29
N SER A 106 9.27 -7.80 11.29
CA SER A 106 8.94 -9.20 11.06
C SER A 106 9.24 -9.45 9.58
N ASP A 107 9.77 -10.61 9.25
CA ASP A 107 9.89 -11.11 7.87
C ASP A 107 8.50 -11.32 7.22
N SER A 108 7.52 -10.52 7.62
CA SER A 108 6.15 -10.53 7.15
C SER A 108 6.12 -10.10 5.69
N THR A 109 5.78 -11.03 4.85
CA THR A 109 5.59 -10.79 3.42
C THR A 109 4.26 -10.06 3.18
N TRP A 110 4.09 -9.46 1.99
CA TRP A 110 2.79 -8.91 1.59
C TRP A 110 1.68 -9.97 1.65
N PHE A 111 2.04 -11.25 1.48
CA PHE A 111 1.13 -12.37 1.57
C PHE A 111 0.56 -12.58 2.98
N ASP A 112 1.34 -12.35 4.04
CA ASP A 112 0.84 -12.41 5.42
C ASP A 112 -0.23 -11.34 5.66
N SER A 113 0.00 -10.16 5.12
CA SER A 113 -0.99 -9.07 5.15
C SER A 113 -2.26 -9.41 4.36
N PHE A 114 -2.12 -10.12 3.25
CA PHE A 114 -3.22 -10.65 2.46
C PHE A 114 -4.03 -11.67 3.28
N GLN A 115 -3.36 -12.65 3.91
CA GLN A 115 -4.01 -13.63 4.78
C GLN A 115 -4.73 -12.97 5.97
N PHE A 116 -4.17 -11.90 6.50
CA PHE A 116 -4.83 -11.13 7.56
C PHE A 116 -6.17 -10.52 7.08
N LEU A 117 -6.23 -9.97 5.85
CA LEU A 117 -7.47 -9.46 5.28
C LEU A 117 -8.51 -10.59 5.04
N VAL A 118 -8.07 -11.75 4.57
CA VAL A 118 -8.95 -12.91 4.43
C VAL A 118 -9.53 -13.31 5.80
N SER A 119 -8.69 -13.33 6.84
CA SER A 119 -9.12 -13.61 8.22
C SER A 119 -10.07 -12.54 8.78
N ALA A 120 -9.98 -11.31 8.29
CA ALA A 120 -10.88 -10.20 8.62
C ALA A 120 -12.20 -10.24 7.83
N GLY A 121 -12.41 -11.26 6.98
CA GLY A 121 -13.67 -11.49 6.25
C GLY A 121 -13.70 -10.98 4.81
N HIS A 122 -12.58 -10.56 4.25
CA HIS A 122 -12.51 -10.20 2.84
C HIS A 122 -12.37 -11.46 1.97
N HIS A 123 -13.07 -11.50 0.82
CA HIS A 123 -12.92 -12.59 -0.13
C HIS A 123 -11.65 -12.43 -0.96
N HIS A 124 -11.01 -13.56 -1.25
CA HIS A 124 -9.78 -13.60 -2.06
C HIS A 124 -9.93 -12.82 -3.38
N GLN A 125 -11.01 -13.08 -4.12
CA GLN A 125 -11.26 -12.45 -5.43
C GLN A 125 -11.39 -10.93 -5.31
N ASP A 126 -12.05 -10.44 -4.25
CA ASP A 126 -12.20 -9.00 -4.04
C ASP A 126 -10.86 -8.34 -3.75
N ILE A 127 -10.02 -8.99 -2.92
CA ILE A 127 -8.67 -8.48 -2.63
C ILE A 127 -7.83 -8.42 -3.90
N MET A 128 -7.87 -9.45 -4.75
CA MET A 128 -7.10 -9.49 -6.00
C MET A 128 -7.51 -8.38 -7.00
N ASN A 129 -8.77 -7.95 -6.94
CA ASN A 129 -9.27 -6.86 -7.79
C ASN A 129 -9.08 -5.46 -7.17
N MET A 130 -8.67 -5.35 -5.90
CA MET A 130 -8.34 -4.06 -5.29
C MET A 130 -7.11 -3.44 -5.97
N THR A 131 -7.10 -2.12 -6.02
CA THR A 131 -5.86 -1.38 -6.26
C THR A 131 -4.97 -1.46 -5.01
N TYR A 132 -3.65 -1.31 -5.18
CA TYR A 132 -2.72 -1.31 -4.04
C TYR A 132 -3.10 -0.27 -2.98
N GLY A 133 -3.51 0.94 -3.38
CA GLY A 133 -3.94 1.97 -2.44
C GLY A 133 -5.23 1.61 -1.67
N ALA A 134 -6.18 0.90 -2.32
CA ALA A 134 -7.36 0.38 -1.63
C ALA A 134 -6.98 -0.73 -0.64
N TYR A 135 -6.15 -1.67 -1.07
CA TYR A 135 -5.63 -2.75 -0.23
C TYR A 135 -4.97 -2.21 1.06
N GLU A 136 -4.07 -1.23 0.96
CA GLU A 136 -3.46 -0.60 2.13
C GLU A 136 -4.49 0.02 3.10
N ARG A 137 -5.52 0.68 2.57
CA ARG A 137 -6.58 1.28 3.41
C ARG A 137 -7.36 0.23 4.17
N TYR A 138 -7.76 -0.87 3.49
CA TYR A 138 -8.46 -1.98 4.13
C TYR A 138 -7.58 -2.67 5.17
N LEU A 139 -6.30 -2.89 4.88
CA LEU A 139 -5.34 -3.46 5.82
C LEU A 139 -5.20 -2.60 7.09
N LYS A 140 -5.08 -1.28 6.94
CA LYS A 140 -5.04 -0.35 8.07
C LYS A 140 -6.33 -0.37 8.89
N ALA A 141 -7.49 -0.42 8.23
CA ALA A 141 -8.78 -0.51 8.90
C ALA A 141 -8.93 -1.83 9.68
N ALA A 142 -8.61 -2.96 9.06
CA ALA A 142 -8.66 -4.27 9.70
C ALA A 142 -7.69 -4.37 10.89
N THR A 143 -6.48 -3.83 10.75
CA THR A 143 -5.50 -3.78 11.85
C THR A 143 -6.01 -2.93 13.02
N LYS A 144 -6.63 -1.79 12.73
CA LYS A 144 -7.24 -0.93 13.76
C LYS A 144 -8.38 -1.67 14.50
N ASP A 145 -9.25 -2.32 13.76
CA ASP A 145 -10.37 -3.09 14.33
C ASP A 145 -9.86 -4.23 15.22
N TYR A 146 -8.89 -5.00 14.74
CA TYR A 146 -8.26 -6.07 15.51
C TYR A 146 -7.64 -5.55 16.82
N ARG A 147 -6.90 -4.44 16.77
CA ARG A 147 -6.31 -3.81 17.98
C ARG A 147 -7.39 -3.34 18.96
N SER A 148 -8.49 -2.76 18.45
CA SER A 148 -9.61 -2.35 19.29
C SER A 148 -10.26 -3.54 19.98
N LYS A 149 -10.49 -4.64 19.27
CA LYS A 149 -11.02 -5.90 19.85
C LYS A 149 -10.12 -6.43 20.95
N LEU A 150 -8.80 -6.44 20.75
CA LEU A 150 -7.84 -6.82 21.79
C LEU A 150 -7.89 -5.90 23.03
N GLN A 151 -8.03 -4.59 22.82
CA GLN A 151 -8.17 -3.64 23.93
C GLN A 151 -9.45 -3.91 24.74
N TYR A 152 -10.58 -4.08 24.07
CA TYR A 152 -11.85 -4.42 24.74
C TYR A 152 -11.75 -5.74 25.51
N LEU A 153 -11.17 -6.78 24.91
CA LEU A 153 -10.95 -8.05 25.55
C LEU A 153 -10.06 -7.92 26.80
N THR A 154 -8.98 -7.14 26.69
CA THR A 154 -8.07 -6.88 27.82
C THR A 154 -8.79 -6.16 28.97
N VAL A 155 -9.61 -5.16 28.68
CA VAL A 155 -10.42 -4.45 29.67
C VAL A 155 -11.43 -5.40 30.28
N ALA A 156 -12.13 -6.21 29.48
CA ALA A 156 -13.12 -7.17 29.96
C ALA A 156 -12.50 -8.20 30.91
N ILE A 157 -11.34 -8.77 30.54
CA ILE A 157 -10.62 -9.74 31.39
C ILE A 157 -10.21 -9.07 32.73
N ARG A 158 -9.63 -7.87 32.66
CA ARG A 158 -9.21 -7.14 33.86
C ARG A 158 -10.40 -6.79 34.74
N SER A 159 -11.51 -6.34 34.18
CA SER A 159 -12.74 -6.02 34.91
C SER A 159 -13.33 -7.27 35.58
N ALA A 160 -13.40 -8.37 34.85
CA ALA A 160 -13.90 -9.64 35.40
C ALA A 160 -13.06 -10.18 36.58
N HIS A 161 -11.73 -9.90 36.54
CA HIS A 161 -10.80 -10.39 37.57
C HIS A 161 -10.78 -9.50 38.83
N HIS A 162 -11.02 -8.18 38.71
CA HIS A 162 -10.87 -7.21 39.78
C HIS A 162 -12.19 -6.56 40.23
N ALA A 163 -13.27 -6.68 39.47
CA ALA A 163 -14.54 -6.08 39.79
C ALA A 163 -15.24 -6.86 40.90
N ASP A 164 -15.83 -6.16 41.87
CA ASP A 164 -16.82 -6.75 42.73
C ASP A 164 -18.13 -7.05 41.95
N ALA A 165 -19.07 -7.75 42.59
CA ALA A 165 -20.32 -8.20 41.95
C ALA A 165 -21.14 -6.98 41.40
N ASN A 166 -21.10 -5.83 42.08
CA ASN A 166 -21.86 -4.64 41.69
C ASN A 166 -21.21 -3.95 40.52
N ASP A 167 -19.89 -3.80 40.50
CA ASP A 167 -19.13 -3.18 39.41
C ASP A 167 -19.17 -4.06 38.15
N PHE A 168 -19.09 -5.37 38.30
CA PHE A 168 -19.28 -6.30 37.19
C PHE A 168 -20.70 -6.21 36.59
N LYS A 169 -21.74 -6.10 37.42
CA LYS A 169 -23.09 -5.90 36.94
C LYS A 169 -23.28 -4.61 36.15
N LYS A 170 -22.73 -3.48 36.65
CA LYS A 170 -22.75 -2.19 35.94
C LYS A 170 -22.07 -2.31 34.58
N PHE A 171 -20.87 -2.91 34.54
CA PHE A 171 -20.15 -3.13 33.30
C PHE A 171 -20.97 -3.97 32.31
N MET A 172 -21.62 -5.05 32.76
CA MET A 172 -22.49 -5.86 31.92
C MET A 172 -23.72 -5.11 31.42
N ASP A 173 -24.27 -4.18 32.23
CA ASP A 173 -25.44 -3.38 31.85
C ASP A 173 -25.05 -2.31 30.75
N GLU A 174 -23.82 -1.78 30.79
CA GLU A 174 -23.28 -0.88 29.76
C GLU A 174 -23.03 -1.59 28.40
N LEU A 175 -22.85 -2.90 28.41
CA LEU A 175 -22.63 -3.69 27.18
C LEU A 175 -23.93 -4.15 26.51
N LYS A 176 -25.08 -3.92 27.15
CA LYS A 176 -26.39 -4.25 26.54
C LYS A 176 -26.69 -3.30 25.40
N PRO A 177 -27.18 -3.80 24.24
CA PRO A 177 -27.55 -3.01 23.09
C PRO A 177 -28.73 -2.07 23.38
#